data_ad909917a6769b11d72cafa52df16bf0
#
_entry.id   ad909917a6769b11d72cafa52df16bf0
#
_cell.length_a   1.000
_cell.length_b   1.000
_cell.length_c   1.000
_cell.angle_alpha   90.00
_cell.angle_beta   90.00
_cell.angle_gamma   90.00
#
_symmetry.space_group_name_H-M   'P 1'
#
loop_
_entity.id
_entity.type
_entity.pdbx_description
1 polymer ?
#
loop_
_entity_poly.entity_id
_entity_poly.type
_entity_poly.pdbx_seq_one_letter_code
_entity_poly.pdbx_strand_id
1 'polypeptide(L)'
;SAMGQRTGCPLKESNMVSRYKKEFLELERIGVGEFGSVYKCIKRLDGCVYAIKRSKRPLAGSSDEQLALREVYAHAVLGHHPHVVRYYSAWAEDDHMIIQNEHCNGGSLQDALLENAKRGQYFLEAELKEILLQVSMGLKYIHNSGLVHLDIKPSNIFICHKLAVEGHAGQEESDSEDEFSSGVMYKIGDLGHVTSITNPQVEEGDRRFLANEVLQEQYCHLPKADIFALSLTIALAAGAGPLPHNGAMWHHIRKGNVPSIPQKLPDGFLELLKLMIHPDPVERPSATALTKHPVLRPSLEKTVQLQKQLNVEKCKTAMLESLMKDQPLSAKLPESETSSKQNSKRLVGGKNCRSFSFTLGY
;
A
#
# COMPACT_ATOMS: atom_id res chain seq x y z
N SER A 1 53.69 -43.15 -31.14
CA SER A 1 53.07 -42.36 -30.02
C SER A 1 52.91 -40.91 -30.44
N ALA A 2 51.81 -40.53 -31.00
CA ALA A 2 51.50 -39.14 -31.36
C ALA A 2 50.51 -38.60 -30.34
N MET A 3 50.97 -37.70 -29.49
CA MET A 3 50.14 -36.89 -28.62
C MET A 3 49.47 -35.80 -29.46
N GLY A 4 48.16 -35.91 -29.60
CA GLY A 4 47.33 -34.85 -30.20
C GLY A 4 47.12 -33.73 -29.21
N GLN A 5 47.65 -32.55 -29.51
CA GLN A 5 47.36 -31.31 -28.85
C GLN A 5 45.94 -30.88 -29.23
N ARG A 6 45.00 -30.89 -28.26
CA ARG A 6 43.71 -30.20 -28.39
C ARG A 6 43.94 -28.68 -28.28
N THR A 7 43.95 -28.02 -29.41
CA THR A 7 43.85 -26.57 -29.48
C THR A 7 42.45 -26.18 -29.03
N GLY A 8 42.36 -25.69 -27.78
CA GLY A 8 41.13 -25.04 -27.31
C GLY A 8 40.88 -23.79 -28.14
N CYS A 9 39.79 -23.78 -28.89
CA CYS A 9 39.29 -22.61 -29.55
C CYS A 9 38.95 -21.57 -28.43
N PRO A 10 39.52 -20.35 -28.38
CA PRO A 10 39.07 -19.34 -27.48
C PRO A 10 37.64 -18.97 -27.86
N LEU A 11 36.69 -19.25 -26.98
CA LEU A 11 35.34 -18.69 -27.10
C LEU A 11 35.55 -17.17 -27.17
N LYS A 12 35.26 -16.58 -28.34
CA LYS A 12 35.16 -15.14 -28.48
C LYS A 12 34.19 -14.67 -27.44
N GLU A 13 34.65 -13.86 -26.49
CA GLU A 13 33.78 -13.03 -25.68
C GLU A 13 32.86 -12.29 -26.63
N SER A 14 31.64 -12.75 -26.75
CA SER A 14 30.60 -12.03 -27.48
C SER A 14 30.49 -10.68 -26.78
N ASN A 15 30.70 -9.58 -27.49
CA ASN A 15 30.35 -8.23 -27.07
C ASN A 15 28.83 -8.17 -26.85
N MET A 16 28.35 -8.78 -25.77
CA MET A 16 26.96 -8.66 -25.36
C MET A 16 26.78 -7.21 -24.90
N VAL A 17 26.10 -6.43 -25.73
CA VAL A 17 25.75 -5.05 -25.41
C VAL A 17 24.90 -5.08 -24.13
N SER A 18 25.36 -4.40 -23.09
CA SER A 18 24.65 -4.26 -21.81
C SER A 18 23.18 -3.92 -22.05
N ARG A 19 22.27 -4.77 -21.54
CA ARG A 19 20.82 -4.53 -21.56
C ARG A 19 20.49 -3.23 -20.83
N TYR A 20 21.10 -3.01 -19.67
CA TYR A 20 20.92 -1.80 -18.88
C TYR A 20 21.23 -0.54 -19.68
N LYS A 21 22.41 -0.47 -20.30
CA LYS A 21 22.82 0.71 -21.10
C LYS A 21 21.97 0.88 -22.37
N LYS A 22 21.49 -0.23 -22.96
CA LYS A 22 20.65 -0.19 -24.15
C LYS A 22 19.23 0.27 -23.86
N GLU A 23 18.63 -0.21 -22.76
CA GLU A 23 17.23 0.04 -22.45
C GLU A 23 17.02 1.30 -21.61
N PHE A 24 18.02 1.73 -20.80
CA PHE A 24 17.86 2.79 -19.83
C PHE A 24 18.86 3.94 -20.05
N LEU A 25 18.39 5.15 -19.77
CA LEU A 25 19.19 6.35 -19.60
C LEU A 25 19.26 6.67 -18.11
N GLU A 26 20.42 6.48 -17.50
CA GLU A 26 20.67 6.84 -16.11
C GLU A 26 20.70 8.35 -15.94
N LEU A 27 19.91 8.88 -15.00
CA LEU A 27 19.84 10.32 -14.70
C LEU A 27 20.67 10.65 -13.48
N GLU A 28 20.39 10.01 -12.35
CA GLU A 28 21.04 10.28 -11.07
C GLU A 28 21.00 9.06 -10.15
N ARG A 29 21.94 8.99 -9.21
CA ARG A 29 21.90 8.00 -8.12
C ARG A 29 21.05 8.54 -6.99
N ILE A 30 19.93 7.87 -6.69
CA ILE A 30 18.95 8.29 -5.69
C ILE A 30 19.09 7.56 -4.35
N GLY A 31 19.91 6.51 -4.27
CA GLY A 31 20.10 5.78 -3.01
C GLY A 31 21.32 4.86 -3.02
N VAL A 32 21.80 4.55 -1.82
CA VAL A 32 22.81 3.51 -1.55
C VAL A 32 22.37 2.75 -0.32
N GLY A 33 22.17 1.45 -0.46
CA GLY A 33 21.78 0.54 0.63
C GLY A 33 22.75 -0.62 0.79
N GLU A 34 22.40 -1.59 1.61
CA GLU A 34 23.19 -2.81 1.83
C GLU A 34 23.32 -3.61 0.54
N PHE A 35 22.22 -3.81 -0.17
CA PHE A 35 22.20 -4.51 -1.45
C PHE A 35 23.07 -3.83 -2.52
N GLY A 36 22.98 -2.52 -2.67
CA GLY A 36 23.65 -1.82 -3.75
C GLY A 36 23.25 -0.36 -3.91
N SER A 37 23.38 0.13 -5.12
CA SER A 37 23.00 1.49 -5.49
C SER A 37 21.68 1.51 -6.26
N VAL A 38 20.88 2.55 -6.04
CA VAL A 38 19.62 2.78 -6.75
C VAL A 38 19.76 4.02 -7.61
N TYR A 39 19.38 3.89 -8.87
CA TYR A 39 19.45 4.95 -9.87
C TYR A 39 18.07 5.29 -10.41
N LYS A 40 17.82 6.58 -10.59
CA LYS A 40 16.67 7.07 -11.34
C LYS A 40 17.01 7.03 -12.82
N CYS A 41 16.21 6.32 -13.60
CA CYS A 41 16.48 6.06 -15.01
C CYS A 41 15.24 6.32 -15.86
N ILE A 42 15.43 6.80 -17.09
CA ILE A 42 14.38 6.81 -18.12
C ILE A 42 14.53 5.56 -18.98
N LYS A 43 13.46 4.80 -19.16
CA LYS A 43 13.44 3.70 -20.12
C LYS A 43 13.23 4.26 -21.53
N ARG A 44 14.16 3.93 -22.43
CA ARG A 44 14.19 4.52 -23.79
C ARG A 44 12.98 4.13 -24.65
N LEU A 45 12.36 2.97 -24.35
CA LEU A 45 11.23 2.46 -25.11
C LEU A 45 9.93 3.21 -24.85
N ASP A 46 9.65 3.53 -23.59
CA ASP A 46 8.37 4.10 -23.13
C ASP A 46 8.49 5.54 -22.60
N GLY A 47 9.72 6.04 -22.42
CA GLY A 47 9.98 7.36 -21.86
C GLY A 47 9.65 7.50 -20.37
N CYS A 48 9.24 6.44 -19.70
CA CYS A 48 8.86 6.47 -18.29
C CYS A 48 10.08 6.41 -17.36
N VAL A 49 9.88 6.96 -16.15
CA VAL A 49 10.92 7.00 -15.12
C VAL A 49 10.79 5.78 -14.21
N TYR A 50 11.92 5.12 -13.94
CA TYR A 50 12.03 3.93 -13.09
C TYR A 50 13.14 4.09 -12.06
N ALA A 51 13.02 3.37 -10.96
CA ALA A 51 14.10 3.14 -10.00
C ALA A 51 14.80 1.82 -10.35
N ILE A 52 16.08 1.89 -10.68
CA ILE A 52 16.90 0.71 -11.00
C ILE A 52 17.86 0.45 -9.86
N LYS A 53 17.64 -0.67 -9.15
CA LYS A 53 18.49 -1.16 -8.05
C LYS A 53 19.56 -2.09 -8.62
N ARG A 54 20.83 -1.80 -8.38
CA ARG A 54 21.97 -2.60 -8.86
C ARG A 54 22.79 -3.07 -7.67
N SER A 55 23.09 -4.37 -7.58
CA SER A 55 23.91 -4.93 -6.52
C SER A 55 25.34 -4.37 -6.52
N LYS A 56 25.95 -4.25 -5.32
CA LYS A 56 27.31 -3.69 -5.15
C LYS A 56 28.39 -4.62 -5.68
N ARG A 57 28.19 -5.92 -5.55
CA ARG A 57 29.18 -6.96 -5.83
C ARG A 57 28.62 -7.97 -6.81
N PRO A 58 29.48 -8.70 -7.50
CA PRO A 58 29.06 -9.89 -8.20
C PRO A 58 28.34 -10.83 -7.23
N LEU A 59 27.15 -11.30 -7.61
CA LEU A 59 26.28 -12.07 -6.72
C LEU A 59 26.58 -13.56 -6.72
N ALA A 60 27.15 -14.07 -7.80
CA ALA A 60 27.35 -15.51 -8.01
C ALA A 60 28.08 -16.16 -6.82
N GLY A 61 27.37 -17.00 -6.05
CA GLY A 61 27.89 -17.73 -4.89
C GLY A 61 28.05 -16.91 -3.60
N SER A 62 27.53 -15.69 -3.53
CA SER A 62 27.55 -14.86 -2.31
C SER A 62 26.28 -15.01 -1.47
N SER A 63 26.36 -14.69 -0.17
CA SER A 63 25.17 -14.58 0.70
C SER A 63 24.18 -13.52 0.20
N ASP A 64 24.69 -12.49 -0.46
CA ASP A 64 23.89 -11.39 -1.02
C ASP A 64 23.02 -11.86 -2.21
N GLU A 65 23.38 -12.97 -2.88
CA GLU A 65 22.57 -13.59 -3.94
C GLU A 65 21.24 -14.10 -3.39
N GLN A 66 21.25 -14.71 -2.22
CA GLN A 66 20.03 -15.24 -1.61
C GLN A 66 19.06 -14.10 -1.21
N LEU A 67 19.59 -13.00 -0.67
CA LEU A 67 18.80 -11.80 -0.33
C LEU A 67 18.17 -11.18 -1.58
N ALA A 68 18.97 -11.04 -2.64
CA ALA A 68 18.47 -10.53 -3.91
C ALA A 68 17.37 -11.40 -4.52
N LEU A 69 17.54 -12.72 -4.46
CA LEU A 69 16.54 -13.67 -4.93
C LEU A 69 15.26 -13.63 -4.09
N ARG A 70 15.36 -13.43 -2.77
CA ARG A 70 14.17 -13.26 -1.90
C ARG A 70 13.35 -12.05 -2.31
N GLU A 71 13.99 -10.91 -2.57
CA GLU A 71 13.29 -9.71 -3.05
C GLU A 71 12.55 -10.00 -4.37
N VAL A 72 13.20 -10.68 -5.32
CA VAL A 72 12.57 -11.06 -6.59
C VAL A 72 11.43 -12.05 -6.39
N TYR A 73 11.59 -13.06 -5.53
CA TYR A 73 10.52 -14.02 -5.23
C TYR A 73 9.34 -13.37 -4.50
N ALA A 74 9.61 -12.49 -3.54
CA ALA A 74 8.55 -11.73 -2.87
C ALA A 74 7.73 -10.92 -3.87
N HIS A 75 8.39 -10.24 -4.80
CA HIS A 75 7.72 -9.51 -5.88
C HIS A 75 6.96 -10.42 -6.86
N ALA A 76 7.44 -11.63 -7.10
CA ALA A 76 6.74 -12.61 -7.94
C ALA A 76 5.44 -13.13 -7.29
N VAL A 77 5.42 -13.24 -5.96
CA VAL A 77 4.23 -13.63 -5.17
C VAL A 77 3.27 -12.45 -5.03
N LEU A 78 3.81 -11.26 -4.74
CA LEU A 78 3.04 -10.03 -4.60
C LEU A 78 2.78 -9.44 -5.99
N GLY A 79 1.53 -9.44 -6.44
CA GLY A 79 1.11 -8.72 -7.62
C GLY A 79 1.15 -7.19 -7.43
N HIS A 80 0.32 -6.47 -8.18
CA HIS A 80 0.18 -5.03 -8.05
C HIS A 80 -0.71 -4.65 -6.86
N HIS A 81 -0.23 -3.72 -6.01
CA HIS A 81 -1.02 -3.10 -4.95
C HIS A 81 -0.67 -1.60 -4.83
N PRO A 82 -1.64 -0.70 -4.62
CA PRO A 82 -1.38 0.76 -4.57
C PRO A 82 -0.34 1.18 -3.54
N HIS A 83 -0.29 0.48 -2.38
CA HIS A 83 0.59 0.80 -1.26
C HIS A 83 1.80 -0.15 -1.14
N VAL A 84 2.20 -0.79 -2.25
CA VAL A 84 3.45 -1.52 -2.36
C VAL A 84 4.15 -1.05 -3.63
N VAL A 85 5.46 -0.78 -3.55
CA VAL A 85 6.26 -0.33 -4.70
C VAL A 85 6.17 -1.38 -5.80
N ARG A 86 5.76 -0.97 -6.99
CA ARG A 86 5.57 -1.89 -8.12
C ARG A 86 6.90 -2.39 -8.64
N TYR A 87 7.01 -3.70 -8.78
CA TYR A 87 8.09 -4.39 -9.45
C TYR A 87 7.74 -4.61 -10.93
N TYR A 88 8.75 -4.49 -11.80
CA TYR A 88 8.59 -4.70 -13.23
C TYR A 88 9.40 -5.88 -13.76
N SER A 89 10.70 -5.92 -13.43
CA SER A 89 11.58 -6.99 -13.89
C SER A 89 12.88 -7.06 -13.09
N ALA A 90 13.55 -8.20 -13.13
CA ALA A 90 14.93 -8.35 -12.68
C ALA A 90 15.73 -9.18 -13.69
N TRP A 91 17.02 -8.94 -13.76
CA TRP A 91 17.97 -9.70 -14.59
C TRP A 91 19.37 -9.62 -14.01
N ALA A 92 20.24 -10.55 -14.40
CA ALA A 92 21.65 -10.51 -14.08
C ALA A 92 22.45 -9.98 -15.28
N GLU A 93 23.41 -9.13 -15.03
CA GLU A 93 24.31 -8.55 -16.02
C GLU A 93 25.67 -8.24 -15.38
N ASP A 94 26.76 -8.69 -15.98
CA ASP A 94 28.12 -8.56 -15.43
C ASP A 94 28.22 -9.06 -13.98
N ASP A 95 27.61 -10.19 -13.69
CA ASP A 95 27.48 -10.81 -12.36
C ASP A 95 26.75 -9.92 -11.29
N HIS A 96 26.14 -8.83 -11.71
CA HIS A 96 25.31 -8.00 -10.85
C HIS A 96 23.82 -8.28 -11.08
N MET A 97 23.04 -8.31 -10.00
CA MET A 97 21.59 -8.29 -10.09
C MET A 97 21.10 -6.87 -10.33
N ILE A 98 20.19 -6.73 -11.29
CA ILE A 98 19.53 -5.47 -11.60
C ILE A 98 18.03 -5.68 -11.43
N ILE A 99 17.38 -4.81 -10.65
CA ILE A 99 15.95 -4.85 -10.37
C ILE A 99 15.34 -3.54 -10.84
N GLN A 100 14.29 -3.65 -11.66
CA GLN A 100 13.50 -2.50 -12.16
C GLN A 100 12.24 -2.36 -11.33
N ASN A 101 12.13 -1.27 -10.58
CA ASN A 101 10.99 -0.89 -9.76
C ASN A 101 10.36 0.43 -10.20
N GLU A 102 9.16 0.68 -9.73
CA GLU A 102 8.50 1.97 -9.78
C GLU A 102 9.38 3.06 -9.14
N HIS A 103 9.42 4.23 -9.76
CA HIS A 103 10.06 5.40 -9.18
C HIS A 103 9.03 6.23 -8.40
N CYS A 104 9.22 6.36 -7.09
CA CYS A 104 8.42 7.22 -6.22
C CYS A 104 9.01 8.62 -6.21
N ASN A 105 8.27 9.59 -6.72
CA ASN A 105 8.76 10.96 -6.99
C ASN A 105 8.91 11.86 -5.75
N GLY A 106 8.41 11.42 -4.60
CA GLY A 106 8.53 12.11 -3.30
C GLY A 106 9.69 11.59 -2.42
N GLY A 107 10.50 10.64 -2.93
CA GLY A 107 11.58 10.02 -2.14
C GLY A 107 11.05 9.08 -1.07
N SER A 108 11.84 8.86 -0.01
CA SER A 108 11.45 8.05 1.14
C SER A 108 10.84 8.91 2.26
N LEU A 109 10.08 8.28 3.16
CA LEU A 109 9.61 8.93 4.39
C LEU A 109 10.78 9.41 5.25
N GLN A 110 11.93 8.70 5.23
CA GLN A 110 13.15 9.14 5.90
C GLN A 110 13.67 10.47 5.36
N ASP A 111 13.65 10.67 4.05
CA ASP A 111 14.07 11.93 3.43
C ASP A 111 13.14 13.07 3.84
N ALA A 112 11.83 12.82 3.87
CA ALA A 112 10.85 13.79 4.33
C ALA A 112 11.00 14.13 5.83
N LEU A 113 11.33 13.14 6.68
CA LEU A 113 11.64 13.37 8.10
C LEU A 113 12.87 14.27 8.28
N LEU A 114 13.93 14.01 7.52
CA LEU A 114 15.15 14.83 7.56
C LEU A 114 14.89 16.27 7.11
N GLU A 115 14.07 16.45 6.07
CA GLU A 115 13.72 17.77 5.58
C GLU A 115 12.82 18.53 6.59
N ASN A 116 11.84 17.86 7.17
CA ASN A 116 10.99 18.44 8.23
C ASN A 116 11.83 18.83 9.44
N ALA A 117 12.78 17.99 9.86
CA ALA A 117 13.67 18.28 10.99
C ALA A 117 14.52 19.55 10.75
N LYS A 118 15.05 19.73 9.53
CA LYS A 118 15.78 20.96 9.16
C LYS A 118 14.92 22.23 9.29
N ARG A 119 13.60 22.10 9.08
CA ARG A 119 12.64 23.20 9.19
C ARG A 119 12.04 23.33 10.58
N GLY A 120 12.39 22.46 11.53
CA GLY A 120 11.79 22.41 12.87
C GLY A 120 10.32 22.02 12.83
N GLN A 121 9.91 21.21 11.85
CA GLN A 121 8.54 20.76 11.63
C GLN A 121 8.40 19.24 11.81
N TYR A 122 7.17 18.80 11.99
CA TYR A 122 6.78 17.39 12.07
C TYR A 122 5.57 17.16 11.19
N PHE A 123 5.30 15.90 10.86
CA PHE A 123 4.04 15.55 10.20
C PHE A 123 2.86 15.85 11.12
N LEU A 124 1.81 16.44 10.58
CA LEU A 124 0.59 16.75 11.32
C LEU A 124 -0.20 15.46 11.59
N GLU A 125 -1.09 15.49 12.59
CA GLU A 125 -1.92 14.35 12.96
C GLU A 125 -2.65 13.73 11.77
N ALA A 126 -3.24 14.53 10.88
CA ALA A 126 -3.94 14.05 9.70
C ALA A 126 -3.01 13.27 8.76
N GLU A 127 -1.79 13.77 8.53
CA GLU A 127 -0.77 13.13 7.71
C GLU A 127 -0.28 11.83 8.38
N LEU A 128 -0.07 11.83 9.71
CA LEU A 128 0.32 10.64 10.47
C LEU A 128 -0.72 9.52 10.37
N LYS A 129 -2.01 9.88 10.45
CA LYS A 129 -3.12 8.93 10.28
C LYS A 129 -3.15 8.39 8.86
N GLU A 130 -2.90 9.22 7.87
CA GLU A 130 -2.86 8.83 6.48
C GLU A 130 -1.69 7.89 6.19
N ILE A 131 -0.48 8.21 6.66
CA ILE A 131 0.69 7.32 6.57
C ILE A 131 0.37 5.97 7.22
N LEU A 132 -0.13 5.98 8.46
CA LEU A 132 -0.45 4.78 9.21
C LEU A 132 -1.50 3.92 8.48
N LEU A 133 -2.55 4.53 7.96
CA LEU A 133 -3.61 3.83 7.25
C LEU A 133 -3.13 3.23 5.93
N GLN A 134 -2.46 4.02 5.08
CA GLN A 134 -2.00 3.57 3.78
C GLN A 134 -0.94 2.46 3.89
N VAL A 135 0.02 2.59 4.82
CA VAL A 135 1.01 1.54 5.09
C VAL A 135 0.33 0.28 5.67
N SER A 136 -0.69 0.44 6.53
CA SER A 136 -1.47 -0.70 7.02
C SER A 136 -2.24 -1.42 5.90
N MET A 137 -2.70 -0.71 4.87
CA MET A 137 -3.31 -1.32 3.67
C MET A 137 -2.29 -2.15 2.89
N GLY A 138 -1.07 -1.63 2.70
CA GLY A 138 0.04 -2.37 2.11
C GLY A 138 0.42 -3.61 2.91
N LEU A 139 0.57 -3.49 4.24
CA LEU A 139 0.87 -4.62 5.13
C LEU A 139 -0.25 -5.66 5.13
N LYS A 140 -1.51 -5.25 5.14
CA LYS A 140 -2.64 -6.17 5.01
C LYS A 140 -2.52 -7.03 3.75
N TYR A 141 -2.16 -6.41 2.63
CA TYR A 141 -1.96 -7.13 1.37
C TYR A 141 -0.80 -8.13 1.47
N ILE A 142 0.36 -7.71 1.99
CA ILE A 142 1.55 -8.56 2.18
C ILE A 142 1.21 -9.75 3.10
N HIS A 143 0.59 -9.49 4.26
CA HIS A 143 0.23 -10.52 5.24
C HIS A 143 -0.82 -11.51 4.70
N ASN A 144 -1.81 -11.03 3.95
CA ASN A 144 -2.81 -11.89 3.30
C ASN A 144 -2.21 -12.76 2.19
N SER A 145 -1.08 -12.36 1.62
CA SER A 145 -0.31 -13.16 0.66
C SER A 145 0.60 -14.20 1.32
N GLY A 146 0.51 -14.37 2.65
CA GLY A 146 1.32 -15.32 3.42
C GLY A 146 2.76 -14.86 3.68
N LEU A 147 3.03 -13.57 3.54
CA LEU A 147 4.36 -12.96 3.70
C LEU A 147 4.39 -11.97 4.87
N VAL A 148 5.60 -11.72 5.40
CA VAL A 148 5.92 -10.69 6.41
C VAL A 148 7.10 -9.87 5.92
N HIS A 149 7.08 -8.56 6.15
CA HIS A 149 8.12 -7.64 5.63
C HIS A 149 9.42 -7.66 6.43
N LEU A 150 9.33 -7.59 7.76
CA LEU A 150 10.41 -7.61 8.77
C LEU A 150 11.44 -6.46 8.73
N ASP A 151 11.28 -5.47 7.85
CA ASP A 151 12.14 -4.28 7.82
C ASP A 151 11.33 -3.00 7.57
N ILE A 152 10.18 -2.87 8.24
CA ILE A 152 9.37 -1.64 8.19
C ILE A 152 10.09 -0.53 8.96
N LYS A 153 10.43 0.54 8.23
CA LYS A 153 11.12 1.73 8.75
C LYS A 153 10.93 2.90 7.79
N PRO A 154 11.20 4.15 8.18
CA PRO A 154 10.97 5.31 7.32
C PRO A 154 11.70 5.26 5.98
N SER A 155 12.88 4.66 5.89
CA SER A 155 13.64 4.55 4.64
C SER A 155 13.04 3.55 3.64
N ASN A 156 12.15 2.65 4.09
CA ASN A 156 11.49 1.64 3.27
C ASN A 156 10.02 1.99 2.97
N ILE A 157 9.57 3.17 3.36
CA ILE A 157 8.27 3.74 2.96
C ILE A 157 8.54 4.88 1.99
N PHE A 158 7.99 4.77 0.79
CA PHE A 158 8.20 5.72 -0.30
C PHE A 158 6.97 6.58 -0.55
N ILE A 159 7.19 7.80 -0.99
CA ILE A 159 6.18 8.82 -1.22
C ILE A 159 5.99 9.02 -2.71
N CYS A 160 4.76 8.86 -3.18
CA CYS A 160 4.37 9.15 -4.56
C CYS A 160 3.36 10.30 -4.56
N HIS A 161 3.69 11.39 -5.23
CA HIS A 161 2.74 12.47 -5.51
C HIS A 161 2.00 12.15 -6.80
N LYS A 162 0.66 12.17 -6.77
CA LYS A 162 -0.14 12.11 -7.99
C LYS A 162 0.13 13.39 -8.78
N LEU A 163 0.63 13.26 -10.01
CA LEU A 163 0.73 14.39 -10.91
C LEU A 163 -0.69 14.82 -11.27
N ALA A 164 -1.03 16.08 -11.00
CA ALA A 164 -2.24 16.67 -11.53
C ALA A 164 -2.09 16.70 -13.07
N VAL A 165 -2.84 15.84 -13.76
CA VAL A 165 -2.95 15.93 -15.22
C VAL A 165 -3.84 17.14 -15.49
N GLU A 166 -3.25 18.27 -15.80
CA GLU A 166 -3.95 19.42 -16.33
C GLU A 166 -4.50 19.04 -17.72
N GLY A 167 -5.82 18.87 -17.79
CA GLY A 167 -6.55 18.79 -19.05
C GLY A 167 -6.89 17.39 -19.53
N HIS A 168 -7.99 16.87 -19.06
CA HIS A 168 -9.12 16.39 -19.91
C HIS A 168 -10.30 16.08 -18.98
N ALA A 169 -11.34 16.91 -19.13
CA ALA A 169 -12.67 16.61 -18.57
C ALA A 169 -13.23 15.40 -19.34
N GLY A 170 -13.00 14.22 -18.83
CA GLY A 170 -13.60 12.97 -19.21
C GLY A 170 -13.96 12.25 -17.93
N GLN A 171 -15.24 12.35 -17.55
CA GLN A 171 -15.83 11.57 -16.48
C GLN A 171 -15.67 10.09 -16.80
N GLU A 172 -14.77 9.42 -16.09
CA GLU A 172 -14.92 8.01 -15.79
C GLU A 172 -15.16 7.93 -14.29
N GLU A 173 -16.44 7.83 -13.91
CA GLU A 173 -16.87 7.43 -12.59
C GLU A 173 -16.40 5.99 -12.36
N SER A 174 -15.21 5.83 -11.81
CA SER A 174 -14.84 4.58 -11.18
C SER A 174 -15.36 4.64 -9.75
N ASP A 175 -16.38 3.84 -9.46
CA ASP A 175 -16.87 3.51 -8.12
C ASP A 175 -15.78 2.82 -7.28
N SER A 176 -14.68 3.52 -6.97
CA SER A 176 -13.75 3.13 -5.94
C SER A 176 -13.94 4.05 -4.75
N GLU A 177 -14.45 3.49 -3.65
CA GLU A 177 -14.69 4.13 -2.35
C GLU A 177 -13.40 4.66 -1.67
N ASP A 178 -12.41 5.12 -2.42
CA ASP A 178 -11.17 5.68 -1.91
C ASP A 178 -11.19 7.21 -2.00
N GLU A 179 -12.06 7.82 -1.18
CA GLU A 179 -12.10 9.27 -0.95
C GLU A 179 -10.90 9.71 -0.09
N PHE A 180 -9.65 9.45 -0.54
CA PHE A 180 -8.43 10.03 0.02
C PHE A 180 -7.90 11.13 -0.89
N SER A 181 -8.32 12.35 -0.56
CA SER A 181 -8.09 13.59 -1.34
C SER A 181 -6.71 14.24 -1.18
N SER A 182 -5.70 13.57 -0.58
CA SER A 182 -4.41 14.25 -0.34
C SER A 182 -3.49 14.31 -1.55
N GLY A 183 -3.76 13.55 -2.61
CA GLY A 183 -2.85 13.47 -3.77
C GLY A 183 -1.51 12.80 -3.48
N VAL A 184 -1.29 12.31 -2.25
CA VAL A 184 -0.08 11.64 -1.79
C VAL A 184 -0.35 10.17 -1.54
N MET A 185 0.52 9.30 -2.05
CA MET A 185 0.47 7.86 -1.82
C MET A 185 1.74 7.39 -1.11
N TYR A 186 1.56 6.65 -0.01
CA TYR A 186 2.66 6.00 0.70
C TYR A 186 2.73 4.53 0.29
N LYS A 187 3.93 4.05 -0.06
CA LYS A 187 4.16 2.71 -0.57
C LYS A 187 5.29 2.02 0.19
N ILE A 188 5.07 0.76 0.53
CA ILE A 188 6.09 -0.10 1.13
C ILE A 188 7.03 -0.58 0.02
N GLY A 189 8.33 -0.46 0.21
CA GLY A 189 9.35 -0.99 -0.69
C GLY A 189 10.46 -1.71 0.06
N ASP A 190 11.46 -2.17 -0.66
CA ASP A 190 12.57 -2.99 -0.19
C ASP A 190 12.14 -4.30 0.48
N LEU A 191 11.81 -5.29 -0.35
CA LEU A 191 11.33 -6.60 0.10
C LEU A 191 12.46 -7.60 0.39
N GLY A 192 13.70 -7.12 0.59
CA GLY A 192 14.87 -7.98 0.80
C GLY A 192 14.80 -8.86 2.06
N HIS A 193 14.08 -8.42 3.09
CA HIS A 193 13.90 -9.16 4.36
C HIS A 193 12.58 -9.95 4.42
N VAL A 194 11.77 -9.91 3.35
CA VAL A 194 10.47 -10.59 3.32
C VAL A 194 10.63 -12.10 3.51
N THR A 195 9.79 -12.67 4.35
CA THR A 195 9.77 -14.11 4.60
C THR A 195 8.36 -14.67 4.61
N SER A 196 8.24 -15.99 4.45
CA SER A 196 6.96 -16.70 4.56
C SER A 196 6.50 -16.80 6.01
N ILE A 197 5.19 -16.63 6.25
CA ILE A 197 4.57 -16.86 7.57
C ILE A 197 4.65 -18.33 7.97
N THR A 198 4.51 -19.24 6.99
CA THR A 198 4.41 -20.69 7.25
C THR A 198 5.77 -21.40 7.34
N ASN A 199 6.78 -20.85 6.66
CA ASN A 199 8.16 -21.38 6.69
C ASN A 199 9.14 -20.21 6.78
N PRO A 200 9.25 -19.57 7.94
CA PRO A 200 10.05 -18.35 8.07
C PRO A 200 11.55 -18.64 7.96
N GLN A 201 12.21 -17.86 7.11
CA GLN A 201 13.66 -17.75 7.00
C GLN A 201 14.01 -16.32 7.39
N VAL A 202 14.04 -16.07 8.70
CA VAL A 202 14.19 -14.72 9.24
C VAL A 202 15.64 -14.28 9.15
N GLU A 203 15.86 -13.14 8.52
CA GLU A 203 17.09 -12.37 8.65
C GLU A 203 16.77 -11.10 9.42
N GLU A 204 17.63 -10.77 10.38
CA GLU A 204 17.43 -9.58 11.20
C GLU A 204 17.54 -8.33 10.34
N GLY A 205 16.46 -7.55 10.28
CA GLY A 205 16.45 -6.20 9.72
C GLY A 205 17.08 -5.20 10.70
N ASP A 206 16.67 -3.95 10.61
CA ASP A 206 17.18 -2.89 11.47
C ASP A 206 16.77 -3.10 12.94
N ARG A 207 17.75 -3.41 13.81
CA ARG A 207 17.53 -3.72 15.24
C ARG A 207 16.79 -2.63 16.01
N ARG A 208 16.80 -1.40 15.54
CA ARG A 208 16.02 -0.30 16.14
C ARG A 208 14.52 -0.56 16.07
N PHE A 209 14.05 -1.22 15.03
CA PHE A 209 12.63 -1.47 14.73
C PHE A 209 12.18 -2.90 15.05
N LEU A 210 13.10 -3.85 15.25
CA LEU A 210 12.76 -5.24 15.53
C LEU A 210 12.02 -5.40 16.86
N ALA A 211 10.94 -6.16 16.84
CA ALA A 211 10.21 -6.58 18.03
C ALA A 211 10.98 -7.64 18.80
N ASN A 212 10.71 -7.75 20.11
CA ASN A 212 11.46 -8.64 21.00
C ASN A 212 11.30 -10.13 20.64
N GLU A 213 10.11 -10.55 20.22
CA GLU A 213 9.83 -11.93 19.82
C GLU A 213 10.64 -12.38 18.61
N VAL A 214 10.96 -11.46 17.69
CA VAL A 214 11.80 -11.77 16.51
C VAL A 214 13.24 -12.06 16.96
N LEU A 215 13.76 -11.29 17.91
CA LEU A 215 15.10 -11.48 18.47
C LEU A 215 15.20 -12.74 19.36
N GLN A 216 14.05 -13.23 19.86
CA GLN A 216 13.94 -14.47 20.62
C GLN A 216 13.61 -15.69 19.75
N GLU A 217 13.62 -15.54 18.42
CA GLU A 217 13.27 -16.58 17.44
C GLU A 217 11.85 -17.17 17.66
N GLN A 218 10.91 -16.35 18.20
CA GLN A 218 9.51 -16.72 18.43
C GLN A 218 8.67 -16.25 17.24
N TYR A 219 8.48 -17.11 16.25
CA TYR A 219 7.89 -16.73 14.96
C TYR A 219 6.38 -17.00 14.82
N CYS A 220 5.69 -17.37 15.91
CA CYS A 220 4.25 -17.69 15.84
C CYS A 220 3.37 -16.51 15.37
N HIS A 221 3.82 -15.28 15.59
CA HIS A 221 3.05 -14.06 15.31
C HIS A 221 3.83 -13.03 14.49
N LEU A 222 4.65 -13.49 13.54
CA LEU A 222 5.54 -12.63 12.72
C LEU A 222 4.84 -11.40 12.09
N PRO A 223 3.61 -11.47 11.54
CA PRO A 223 2.92 -10.28 11.04
C PRO A 223 2.77 -9.15 12.05
N LYS A 224 2.76 -9.48 13.36
CA LYS A 224 2.67 -8.49 14.43
C LYS A 224 4.00 -7.76 14.70
N ALA A 225 5.11 -8.29 14.22
CA ALA A 225 6.39 -7.60 14.25
C ALA A 225 6.42 -6.40 13.30
N ASP A 226 5.80 -6.51 12.12
CA ASP A 226 5.63 -5.36 11.20
C ASP A 226 4.78 -4.25 11.84
N ILE A 227 3.76 -4.61 12.62
CA ILE A 227 2.89 -3.65 13.34
C ILE A 227 3.69 -2.90 14.41
N PHE A 228 4.55 -3.60 15.16
CA PHE A 228 5.47 -3.00 16.12
C PHE A 228 6.39 -1.98 15.45
N ALA A 229 7.04 -2.37 14.36
CA ALA A 229 7.93 -1.51 13.59
C ALA A 229 7.20 -0.29 13.00
N LEU A 230 5.96 -0.48 12.52
CA LEU A 230 5.12 0.60 12.01
C LEU A 230 4.80 1.64 13.09
N SER A 231 4.49 1.23 14.32
CA SER A 231 4.27 2.17 15.43
C SER A 231 5.50 3.06 15.66
N LEU A 232 6.68 2.47 15.70
CA LEU A 232 7.93 3.22 15.85
C LEU A 232 8.20 4.17 14.67
N THR A 233 7.86 3.74 13.47
CA THR A 233 7.95 4.57 12.25
C THR A 233 7.04 5.80 12.37
N ILE A 234 5.82 5.63 12.83
CA ILE A 234 4.88 6.74 13.06
C ILE A 234 5.35 7.64 14.21
N ALA A 235 5.89 7.08 15.29
CA ALA A 235 6.46 7.89 16.38
C ALA A 235 7.60 8.80 15.89
N LEU A 236 8.49 8.29 15.03
CA LEU A 236 9.52 9.11 14.38
C LEU A 236 8.92 10.20 13.50
N ALA A 237 7.90 9.88 12.71
CA ALA A 237 7.20 10.85 11.86
C ALA A 237 6.51 11.94 12.71
N ALA A 238 6.07 11.58 13.91
CA ALA A 238 5.50 12.51 14.89
C ALA A 238 6.55 13.35 15.62
N GLY A 239 7.84 13.17 15.34
CA GLY A 239 8.94 13.95 15.89
C GLY A 239 9.67 13.31 17.06
N ALA A 240 9.44 12.03 17.34
CA ALA A 240 10.25 11.32 18.34
C ALA A 240 11.75 11.39 17.97
N GLY A 241 12.59 11.43 18.97
CA GLY A 241 14.05 11.42 18.80
C GLY A 241 14.55 10.11 18.18
N PRO A 242 15.83 10.06 17.77
CA PRO A 242 16.42 8.87 17.17
C PRO A 242 16.23 7.63 18.05
N LEU A 243 15.85 6.51 17.44
CA LEU A 243 15.69 5.25 18.15
C LEU A 243 17.06 4.67 18.55
N PRO A 244 17.20 4.16 19.77
CA PRO A 244 18.44 3.54 20.24
C PRO A 244 18.65 2.17 19.57
N HIS A 245 19.92 1.81 19.34
CA HIS A 245 20.30 0.50 18.83
C HIS A 245 20.34 -0.59 19.92
N ASN A 246 20.55 -0.19 21.19
CA ASN A 246 20.67 -1.07 22.36
C ASN A 246 20.47 -0.28 23.66
N GLY A 247 20.64 -0.93 24.81
CA GLY A 247 20.65 -0.32 26.14
C GLY A 247 19.27 -0.14 26.77
N ALA A 248 19.22 0.60 27.90
CA ALA A 248 18.04 0.71 28.75
C ALA A 248 16.81 1.26 27.99
N MET A 249 16.99 2.29 27.17
CA MET A 249 15.90 2.89 26.40
C MET A 249 15.40 1.95 25.30
N TRP A 250 16.27 1.17 24.69
CA TRP A 250 15.89 0.14 23.73
C TRP A 250 14.97 -0.92 24.37
N HIS A 251 15.33 -1.40 25.57
CA HIS A 251 14.50 -2.33 26.34
C HIS A 251 13.21 -1.68 26.86
N HIS A 252 13.24 -0.38 27.19
CA HIS A 252 12.07 0.36 27.63
C HIS A 252 10.98 0.38 26.54
N ILE A 253 11.36 0.62 25.30
CA ILE A 253 10.44 0.57 24.13
C ILE A 253 9.81 -0.82 24.01
N ARG A 254 10.59 -1.89 24.14
CA ARG A 254 10.10 -3.29 24.00
C ARG A 254 9.23 -3.76 25.16
N LYS A 255 9.17 -2.99 26.22
CA LYS A 255 8.17 -3.14 27.32
C LYS A 255 6.85 -2.44 27.02
N GLY A 256 6.65 -1.91 25.80
CA GLY A 256 5.41 -1.26 25.38
C GLY A 256 5.37 0.26 25.61
N ASN A 257 6.52 0.89 25.81
CA ASN A 257 6.58 2.33 26.02
C ASN A 257 6.91 3.06 24.71
N VAL A 258 5.98 3.85 24.21
CA VAL A 258 6.18 4.68 23.01
C VAL A 258 7.29 5.67 23.25
N PRO A 259 8.22 5.90 22.31
CA PRO A 259 9.19 6.98 22.38
C PRO A 259 8.52 8.33 22.64
N SER A 260 9.20 9.22 23.37
CA SER A 260 8.65 10.55 23.64
C SER A 260 8.42 11.33 22.35
N ILE A 261 7.18 11.76 22.14
CA ILE A 261 6.72 12.54 20.99
C ILE A 261 6.57 14.00 21.45
N PRO A 262 7.23 14.98 20.80
CA PRO A 262 7.21 16.38 21.26
C PRO A 262 5.90 17.09 20.95
N GLN A 263 5.16 16.68 19.93
CA GLN A 263 3.88 17.28 19.57
C GLN A 263 2.73 16.68 20.38
N LYS A 264 1.70 17.50 20.63
CA LYS A 264 0.47 17.04 21.28
C LYS A 264 -0.41 16.30 20.26
N LEU A 265 -0.57 15.01 20.46
CA LEU A 265 -1.46 14.15 19.69
C LEU A 265 -2.70 13.77 20.50
N PRO A 266 -3.85 13.47 19.87
CA PRO A 266 -5.04 12.98 20.57
C PRO A 266 -4.78 11.70 21.35
N ASP A 267 -5.39 11.56 22.51
CA ASP A 267 -5.21 10.38 23.40
C ASP A 267 -5.50 9.08 22.68
N GLY A 268 -6.60 9.00 21.91
CA GLY A 268 -6.96 7.80 21.17
C GLY A 268 -5.93 7.40 20.12
N PHE A 269 -5.20 8.34 19.53
CA PHE A 269 -4.11 8.04 18.60
C PHE A 269 -2.86 7.53 19.33
N LEU A 270 -2.53 8.14 20.47
CA LEU A 270 -1.42 7.67 21.32
C LEU A 270 -1.68 6.28 21.91
N GLU A 271 -2.92 6.00 22.32
CA GLU A 271 -3.33 4.66 22.78
C GLU A 271 -3.21 3.62 21.68
N LEU A 272 -3.57 3.98 20.44
CA LEU A 272 -3.37 3.09 19.30
C LEU A 272 -1.89 2.78 19.08
N LEU A 273 -1.00 3.79 19.11
CA LEU A 273 0.44 3.57 19.00
C LEU A 273 0.98 2.67 20.13
N LYS A 274 0.52 2.87 21.37
CA LYS A 274 0.87 1.99 22.50
C LYS A 274 0.40 0.56 22.29
N LEU A 275 -0.80 0.37 21.79
CA LEU A 275 -1.34 -0.97 21.50
C LEU A 275 -0.52 -1.66 20.41
N MET A 276 -0.06 -0.93 19.40
CA MET A 276 0.76 -1.47 18.31
C MET A 276 2.15 -1.93 18.76
N ILE A 277 2.71 -1.35 19.83
CA ILE A 277 4.00 -1.78 20.41
C ILE A 277 3.85 -2.61 21.68
N HIS A 278 2.65 -3.17 21.94
CA HIS A 278 2.43 -4.01 23.11
C HIS A 278 3.48 -5.13 23.18
N PRO A 279 4.04 -5.45 24.38
CA PRO A 279 5.07 -6.49 24.53
C PRO A 279 4.61 -7.86 24.02
N ASP A 280 3.36 -8.23 24.33
CA ASP A 280 2.73 -9.43 23.78
C ASP A 280 2.24 -9.17 22.35
N PRO A 281 2.77 -9.86 21.33
CA PRO A 281 2.34 -9.69 19.96
C PRO A 281 0.86 -10.04 19.70
N VAL A 282 0.24 -10.90 20.53
CA VAL A 282 -1.18 -11.28 20.40
C VAL A 282 -2.08 -10.06 20.59
N GLU A 283 -1.75 -9.20 21.55
CA GLU A 283 -2.51 -7.99 21.88
C GLU A 283 -2.40 -6.88 20.81
N ARG A 284 -1.36 -6.91 19.98
CA ARG A 284 -1.22 -5.92 18.90
C ARG A 284 -2.33 -6.12 17.86
N PRO A 285 -2.90 -5.03 17.29
CA PRO A 285 -3.87 -5.13 16.21
C PRO A 285 -3.22 -5.79 14.97
N SER A 286 -4.01 -6.48 14.16
CA SER A 286 -3.56 -6.90 12.82
C SER A 286 -3.59 -5.70 11.85
N ALA A 287 -2.88 -5.80 10.73
CA ALA A 287 -2.97 -4.81 9.66
C ALA A 287 -4.42 -4.62 9.18
N THR A 288 -5.19 -5.71 9.08
CA THR A 288 -6.63 -5.66 8.76
C THR A 288 -7.43 -4.88 9.81
N ALA A 289 -7.13 -5.04 11.10
CA ALA A 289 -7.81 -4.29 12.15
C ALA A 289 -7.47 -2.80 12.08
N LEU A 290 -6.21 -2.45 11.80
CA LEU A 290 -5.77 -1.06 11.61
C LEU A 290 -6.51 -0.38 10.45
N THR A 291 -6.68 -1.05 9.31
CA THR A 291 -7.39 -0.45 8.16
C THR A 291 -8.87 -0.14 8.43
N LYS A 292 -9.44 -0.68 9.50
CA LYS A 292 -10.82 -0.45 9.94
C LYS A 292 -10.93 0.34 11.23
N HIS A 293 -9.80 0.76 11.81
CA HIS A 293 -9.78 1.38 13.13
C HIS A 293 -10.45 2.76 13.12
N PRO A 294 -11.38 3.06 14.07
CA PRO A 294 -12.15 4.31 14.08
C PRO A 294 -11.29 5.57 14.13
N VAL A 295 -10.15 5.52 14.82
CA VAL A 295 -9.18 6.64 14.88
C VAL A 295 -8.62 6.99 13.51
N LEU A 296 -8.49 6.01 12.61
CA LEU A 296 -7.94 6.20 11.26
C LEU A 296 -9.03 6.46 10.22
N ARG A 297 -10.25 5.93 10.43
CA ARG A 297 -11.40 6.10 9.53
C ARG A 297 -12.66 6.53 10.27
N PRO A 298 -12.72 7.75 10.80
CA PRO A 298 -13.90 8.22 11.54
C PRO A 298 -15.17 8.30 10.66
N SER A 299 -15.03 8.49 9.35
CA SER A 299 -16.16 8.50 8.40
C SER A 299 -16.78 7.11 8.21
N LEU A 300 -16.01 6.04 8.30
CA LEU A 300 -16.51 4.67 8.12
C LEU A 300 -17.53 4.29 9.19
N GLU A 301 -17.34 4.76 10.43
CA GLU A 301 -18.30 4.53 11.52
C GLU A 301 -19.64 5.23 11.26
N LYS A 302 -19.58 6.48 10.78
CA LYS A 302 -20.79 7.23 10.35
C LYS A 302 -21.48 6.55 9.16
N THR A 303 -20.74 6.10 8.17
CA THR A 303 -21.26 5.38 7.01
C THR A 303 -21.93 4.08 7.42
N VAL A 304 -21.32 3.29 8.30
CA VAL A 304 -21.89 2.04 8.84
C VAL A 304 -23.18 2.33 9.64
N GLN A 305 -23.20 3.41 10.43
CA GLN A 305 -24.40 3.82 11.16
C GLN A 305 -25.52 4.25 10.20
N LEU A 306 -25.22 5.07 9.20
CA LEU A 306 -26.17 5.50 8.17
C LEU A 306 -26.69 4.32 7.37
N GLN A 307 -25.84 3.37 7.00
CA GLN A 307 -26.26 2.15 6.30
C GLN A 307 -27.19 1.28 7.14
N LYS A 308 -26.93 1.14 8.46
CA LYS A 308 -27.85 0.45 9.38
C LYS A 308 -29.18 1.16 9.46
N GLN A 309 -29.20 2.49 9.57
CA GLN A 309 -30.43 3.28 9.58
C GLN A 309 -31.20 3.13 8.27
N LEU A 310 -30.53 3.21 7.12
CA LEU A 310 -31.12 3.02 5.80
C LEU A 310 -31.77 1.63 5.65
N ASN A 311 -31.09 0.59 6.14
CA ASN A 311 -31.65 -0.78 6.11
C ASN A 311 -32.89 -0.91 6.98
N VAL A 312 -32.91 -0.30 8.17
CA VAL A 312 -34.09 -0.27 9.04
C VAL A 312 -35.25 0.45 8.36
N GLU A 313 -35.02 1.61 7.72
CA GLU A 313 -36.04 2.34 7.01
C GLU A 313 -36.53 1.58 5.77
N LYS A 314 -35.69 0.91 5.01
CA LYS A 314 -36.11 0.01 3.92
C LYS A 314 -37.01 -1.13 4.41
N CYS A 315 -36.67 -1.75 5.54
CA CYS A 315 -37.54 -2.79 6.14
C CYS A 315 -38.89 -2.25 6.57
N LYS A 316 -38.94 -1.05 7.17
CA LYS A 316 -40.21 -0.39 7.54
C LYS A 316 -41.04 -0.08 6.31
N THR A 317 -40.44 0.45 5.25
CA THR A 317 -41.14 0.76 3.99
C THR A 317 -41.70 -0.51 3.36
N ALA A 318 -40.93 -1.59 3.29
CA ALA A 318 -41.40 -2.87 2.76
C ALA A 318 -42.58 -3.45 3.57
N MET A 319 -42.53 -3.30 4.91
CA MET A 319 -43.60 -3.75 5.80
C MET A 319 -44.90 -2.92 5.58
N LEU A 320 -44.78 -1.60 5.44
CA LEU A 320 -45.91 -0.70 5.14
C LEU A 320 -46.52 -1.03 3.78
N GLU A 321 -45.71 -1.25 2.75
CA GLU A 321 -46.17 -1.67 1.43
C GLU A 321 -46.94 -2.99 1.44
N SER A 322 -46.46 -3.96 2.26
CA SER A 322 -47.16 -5.22 2.45
C SER A 322 -48.51 -5.02 3.11
N LEU A 323 -48.58 -4.20 4.18
CA LEU A 323 -49.84 -3.87 4.85
C LEU A 323 -50.83 -3.13 3.97
N MET A 324 -50.36 -2.28 3.07
CA MET A 324 -51.20 -1.58 2.09
C MET A 324 -51.73 -2.52 1.01
N LYS A 325 -51.02 -3.56 0.63
CA LYS A 325 -51.50 -4.60 -0.32
C LYS A 325 -52.53 -5.53 0.26
N ASP A 326 -52.53 -5.71 1.57
CA ASP A 326 -53.47 -6.61 2.29
C ASP A 326 -54.79 -5.89 2.70
N GLN A 327 -54.99 -4.60 2.34
CA GLN A 327 -56.27 -3.95 2.57
C GLN A 327 -57.21 -4.29 1.42
N PRO A 328 -58.40 -4.89 1.67
CA PRO A 328 -59.37 -5.18 0.65
C PRO A 328 -60.01 -3.87 0.12
N LEU A 329 -59.98 -3.70 -1.20
CA LEU A 329 -60.67 -2.66 -1.92
C LEU A 329 -62.21 -2.82 -1.74
N SER A 330 -62.75 -2.23 -0.68
CA SER A 330 -64.20 -2.11 -0.51
C SER A 330 -64.59 -0.69 -0.07
N ALA A 331 -64.70 0.19 -1.04
CA ALA A 331 -65.59 1.37 -0.94
C ALA A 331 -65.96 1.79 -2.34
N LYS A 332 -67.12 1.29 -2.80
CA LYS A 332 -67.88 1.89 -3.91
C LYS A 332 -68.30 3.30 -3.49
N LEU A 333 -67.89 4.29 -4.24
CA LEU A 333 -68.48 5.63 -4.22
C LEU A 333 -69.63 5.69 -5.23
N PRO A 334 -70.76 6.36 -4.92
CA PRO A 334 -71.89 6.43 -5.80
C PRO A 334 -71.71 7.43 -6.94
N GLU A 335 -72.18 7.03 -8.12
CA GLU A 335 -72.30 7.88 -9.29
C GLU A 335 -73.23 9.03 -9.02
N SER A 336 -72.83 10.25 -9.36
CA SER A 336 -73.78 11.37 -9.64
C SER A 336 -73.44 11.95 -11.01
N GLU A 337 -74.36 11.76 -11.90
CA GLU A 337 -74.43 12.40 -13.20
C GLU A 337 -74.45 13.91 -13.07
N THR A 338 -73.70 14.63 -13.90
CA THR A 338 -74.22 15.82 -14.62
C THR A 338 -73.27 16.15 -15.77
N SER A 339 -73.95 16.28 -16.91
CA SER A 339 -73.41 16.68 -18.19
C SER A 339 -72.98 18.15 -18.25
N SER A 340 -71.96 18.47 -19.01
CA SER A 340 -72.00 19.50 -20.06
C SER A 340 -70.68 19.68 -20.83
N LYS A 341 -70.92 19.74 -22.12
CA LYS A 341 -70.10 20.09 -23.28
C LYS A 341 -69.09 21.24 -23.07
N GLN A 342 -67.90 21.17 -23.63
CA GLN A 342 -67.45 21.85 -24.86
C GLN A 342 -65.92 22.02 -25.00
N ASN A 343 -65.50 21.64 -26.21
CA ASN A 343 -64.48 22.26 -27.10
C ASN A 343 -62.95 22.27 -26.77
N SER A 344 -62.34 21.39 -27.54
CA SER A 344 -61.21 21.64 -28.50
C SER A 344 -60.10 22.58 -28.13
N LYS A 345 -58.90 22.02 -28.15
CA LYS A 345 -57.80 22.38 -29.10
C LYS A 345 -56.61 21.40 -29.04
N ARG A 346 -56.28 20.93 -30.21
CA ARG A 346 -55.04 20.17 -30.52
C ARG A 346 -53.82 20.99 -30.20
N LEU A 347 -52.77 20.36 -29.68
CA LEU A 347 -51.40 20.61 -30.13
C LEU A 347 -50.57 19.33 -30.02
N VAL A 348 -49.94 19.05 -31.15
CA VAL A 348 -49.09 17.92 -31.52
C VAL A 348 -47.71 18.10 -30.90
N GLY A 349 -47.08 17.01 -30.48
CA GLY A 349 -45.64 17.02 -30.16
C GLY A 349 -45.16 15.69 -29.57
N GLY A 350 -44.91 14.74 -30.44
CA GLY A 350 -44.31 13.47 -30.03
C GLY A 350 -42.84 13.60 -29.77
N LYS A 351 -42.32 12.73 -28.89
CA LYS A 351 -40.97 12.14 -29.03
C LYS A 351 -40.91 10.80 -28.31
N ASN A 352 -40.49 9.83 -29.07
CA ASN A 352 -40.26 8.43 -28.77
C ASN A 352 -39.25 8.22 -27.64
N CYS A 353 -39.57 7.37 -26.66
CA CYS A 353 -38.61 6.65 -25.86
C CYS A 353 -38.44 5.25 -26.48
N ARG A 354 -37.25 4.99 -27.00
CA ARG A 354 -36.79 3.65 -27.39
C ARG A 354 -36.20 2.93 -26.18
N SER A 355 -36.80 1.83 -25.83
CA SER A 355 -36.20 0.83 -24.92
C SER A 355 -35.11 0.07 -25.67
N PHE A 356 -33.93 -0.02 -25.09
CA PHE A 356 -32.90 -0.95 -25.54
C PHE A 356 -32.83 -2.10 -24.54
N SER A 357 -33.15 -3.30 -25.06
CA SER A 357 -32.84 -4.58 -24.40
C SER A 357 -31.43 -5.02 -24.82
N PHE A 358 -30.58 -5.35 -23.88
CA PHE A 358 -29.32 -6.02 -24.17
C PHE A 358 -29.46 -7.51 -23.87
N THR A 359 -29.29 -8.31 -24.91
CA THR A 359 -29.10 -9.75 -24.87
C THR A 359 -27.62 -10.04 -24.66
N LEU A 360 -27.33 -10.86 -23.67
CA LEU A 360 -26.02 -11.51 -23.47
C LEU A 360 -25.82 -12.58 -24.52
N GLY A 361 -24.67 -12.56 -25.18
CA GLY A 361 -24.16 -13.64 -26.02
C GLY A 361 -22.66 -13.84 -25.79
N TYR A 362 -22.33 -15.04 -25.29
CA TYR A 362 -21.05 -15.78 -25.21
C TYR A 362 -19.76 -15.04 -24.88
#